data_c51af5feacad4cdf4db23cfc4001eb44
#
_entry.id   c51af5feacad4cdf4db23cfc4001eb44
#
_cell.length_a   1.000
_cell.length_b   1.000
_cell.length_c   1.000
_cell.angle_alpha   90.00
_cell.angle_beta   90.00
_cell.angle_gamma   90.00
#
_symmetry.space_group_name_H-M   'P 1'
#
loop_
_entity.id
_entity.type
_entity.pdbx_description
1 polymer ?
#
loop_
_entity_poly.entity_id
_entity_poly.type
_entity_poly.pdbx_seq_one_letter_code
_entity_poly.pdbx_strand_id
1 'polypeptide(L)'
;MSQIDLQKLTKKNQEFIHIATQQFIKDGKTDAEIKAVFEEVIPKILEEQAKGTTARSLYGAPTHWAHSFTVKEQYEKEHPKENDDPKLMIMDS
;
A
#
# COMPACT_ATOMS: atom_id res chain seq x y z
N MET A 1 12.61 -10.22 11.79
CA MET A 1 11.81 -9.60 12.61
C MET A 1 10.80 -8.78 11.98
N SER A 2 9.70 -9.09 12.07
CA SER A 2 8.71 -8.42 11.31
C SER A 2 7.84 -7.57 12.16
N GLN A 3 8.42 -6.96 13.14
CA GLN A 3 7.66 -6.12 13.95
C GLN A 3 7.36 -4.82 13.32
N ILE A 4 6.11 -4.43 13.29
CA ILE A 4 5.70 -3.15 12.78
C ILE A 4 5.62 -2.20 13.96
N ASP A 5 6.43 -1.15 13.93
CA ASP A 5 6.51 -0.22 15.04
C ASP A 5 5.44 0.85 14.96
N LEU A 6 4.21 0.46 15.17
CA LEU A 6 3.13 1.43 15.13
C LEU A 6 3.27 2.49 16.20
N GLN A 7 3.91 2.15 17.30
CA GLN A 7 4.05 3.10 18.39
C GLN A 7 4.93 4.28 18.01
N LYS A 8 5.81 4.10 17.06
CA LYS A 8 6.68 5.18 16.63
C LYS A 8 6.01 6.16 15.71
N LEU A 9 4.85 5.80 15.19
CA LEU A 9 4.12 6.68 14.31
C LEU A 9 3.41 7.75 15.08
N THR A 10 3.30 8.94 14.47
CA THR A 10 2.51 10.00 15.09
C THR A 10 1.06 9.58 15.09
N LYS A 11 0.25 10.27 15.88
CA LYS A 11 -1.16 9.95 15.96
C LYS A 11 -1.82 10.00 14.60
N LYS A 12 -1.50 11.01 13.84
CA LYS A 12 -2.09 11.13 12.50
C LYS A 12 -1.70 9.98 11.60
N ASN A 13 -0.46 9.53 11.71
CA ASN A 13 -0.03 8.41 10.89
C ASN A 13 -0.62 7.11 11.39
N GLN A 14 -0.80 6.97 12.69
CA GLN A 14 -1.47 5.80 13.23
C GLN A 14 -2.90 5.72 12.74
N GLU A 15 -3.57 6.86 12.68
CA GLU A 15 -4.92 6.90 12.15
C GLU A 15 -4.96 6.49 10.69
N PHE A 16 -3.98 6.96 9.92
CA PHE A 16 -3.89 6.57 8.52
C PHE A 16 -3.82 5.05 8.40
N ILE A 17 -2.95 4.44 9.18
CA ILE A 17 -2.78 2.99 9.13
C ILE A 17 -4.06 2.29 9.55
N HIS A 18 -4.71 2.80 10.59
CA HIS A 18 -5.93 2.18 11.07
C HIS A 18 -7.04 2.21 10.01
N ILE A 19 -7.23 3.35 9.39
CA ILE A 19 -8.27 3.49 8.39
C ILE A 19 -7.94 2.65 7.16
N ALA A 20 -6.69 2.67 6.76
CA ALA A 20 -6.26 1.86 5.62
C ALA A 20 -6.46 0.37 5.90
N THR A 21 -6.18 -0.05 7.12
CA THR A 21 -6.38 -1.45 7.49
C THR A 21 -7.84 -1.84 7.34
N GLN A 22 -8.73 -0.97 7.78
CA GLN A 22 -10.15 -1.27 7.68
C GLN A 22 -10.58 -1.37 6.23
N GLN A 23 -10.03 -0.55 5.38
CA GLN A 23 -10.36 -0.63 3.96
C GLN A 23 -9.84 -1.91 3.35
N PHE A 24 -8.63 -2.32 3.73
CA PHE A 24 -8.09 -3.59 3.24
C PHE A 24 -8.98 -4.76 3.65
N ILE A 25 -9.45 -4.74 4.88
CA ILE A 25 -10.33 -5.80 5.36
C ILE A 25 -11.62 -5.81 4.55
N LYS A 26 -12.17 -4.65 4.28
CA LYS A 26 -13.36 -4.53 3.49
C LYS A 26 -13.14 -5.07 2.09
N ASP A 27 -11.96 -4.88 1.56
CA ASP A 27 -11.63 -5.32 0.22
C ASP A 27 -11.26 -6.80 0.15
N GLY A 28 -11.28 -7.48 1.29
CA GLY A 28 -11.06 -8.92 1.30
C GLY A 28 -9.61 -9.35 1.48
N LYS A 29 -8.75 -8.47 1.88
CA LYS A 29 -7.36 -8.85 2.09
C LYS A 29 -7.22 -9.61 3.39
N THR A 30 -6.32 -10.58 3.40
CA THR A 30 -6.05 -11.34 4.61
C THR A 30 -5.08 -10.56 5.50
N ASP A 31 -5.00 -10.98 6.75
CA ASP A 31 -4.09 -10.35 7.69
C ASP A 31 -2.65 -10.40 7.20
N ALA A 32 -2.27 -11.52 6.62
CA ALA A 32 -0.92 -11.66 6.12
C ALA A 32 -0.62 -10.67 5.00
N GLU A 33 -1.60 -10.48 4.12
CA GLU A 33 -1.43 -9.52 3.03
C GLU A 33 -1.33 -8.10 3.54
N ILE A 34 -2.17 -7.76 4.49
CA ILE A 34 -2.15 -6.43 5.08
C ILE A 34 -0.81 -6.18 5.76
N LYS A 35 -0.34 -7.16 6.49
CA LYS A 35 0.92 -7.03 7.18
C LYS A 35 2.07 -6.83 6.20
N ALA A 36 2.06 -7.57 5.11
CA ALA A 36 3.12 -7.44 4.12
C ALA A 36 3.16 -6.03 3.52
N VAL A 37 1.99 -5.46 3.26
CA VAL A 37 1.91 -4.11 2.73
C VAL A 37 2.52 -3.13 3.71
N PHE A 38 2.13 -3.23 4.97
CA PHE A 38 2.59 -2.26 5.95
C PHE A 38 4.05 -2.44 6.32
N GLU A 39 4.58 -3.63 6.16
CA GLU A 39 6.00 -3.83 6.40
C GLU A 39 6.85 -3.03 5.42
N GLU A 40 6.31 -2.74 4.26
CA GLU A 40 6.99 -1.89 3.30
C GLU A 40 6.67 -0.42 3.48
N VAL A 41 5.44 -0.14 3.86
CA VAL A 41 4.96 1.24 3.92
C VAL A 41 5.37 1.95 5.20
N ILE A 42 5.30 1.26 6.32
CA ILE A 42 5.55 1.91 7.60
C ILE A 42 6.97 2.46 7.73
N PRO A 43 8.02 1.74 7.32
CA PRO A 43 9.34 2.34 7.38
C PRO A 43 9.45 3.62 6.58
N LYS A 44 8.78 3.67 5.44
CA LYS A 44 8.77 4.86 4.63
C LYS A 44 8.06 6.00 5.34
N ILE A 45 6.94 5.70 5.98
CA ILE A 45 6.20 6.71 6.73
C ILE A 45 7.04 7.24 7.88
N LEU A 46 7.75 6.35 8.56
CA LEU A 46 8.60 6.77 9.68
C LEU A 46 9.69 7.70 9.20
N GLU A 47 10.28 7.38 8.08
CA GLU A 47 11.32 8.21 7.52
C GLU A 47 10.80 9.59 7.17
N GLU A 48 9.63 9.63 6.57
CA GLU A 48 9.06 10.91 6.14
C GLU A 48 8.53 11.72 7.29
N GLN A 49 7.99 11.06 8.32
CA GLN A 49 7.48 11.83 9.45
C GLN A 49 8.62 12.51 10.21
N ALA A 50 9.81 11.96 10.16
CA ALA A 50 10.96 12.62 10.75
C ALA A 50 11.25 13.93 10.04
N LYS A 51 10.83 14.06 8.80
CA LYS A 51 10.98 15.29 8.04
C LYS A 51 9.77 16.19 8.14
N GLY A 52 8.78 15.79 8.92
CA GLY A 52 7.58 16.58 9.07
C GLY A 52 6.47 16.23 8.08
N THR A 53 6.62 15.18 7.33
CA THR A 53 5.64 14.79 6.33
C THR A 53 4.73 13.70 6.88
N THR A 54 3.44 13.82 6.65
CA THR A 54 2.50 12.80 7.11
C THR A 54 2.23 11.77 6.04
N ALA A 55 1.73 10.62 6.44
CA ALA A 55 1.36 9.59 5.49
C ALA A 55 0.29 10.11 4.54
N ARG A 56 -0.62 10.91 5.06
CA ARG A 56 -1.67 11.46 4.24
C ARG A 56 -1.12 12.39 3.18
N SER A 57 -0.07 13.11 3.48
CA SER A 57 0.60 13.94 2.48
C SER A 57 1.27 13.12 1.42
N LEU A 58 1.78 11.96 1.80
CA LEU A 58 2.48 11.10 0.86
C LEU A 58 1.53 10.36 -0.05
N TYR A 59 0.47 9.82 0.51
CA TYR A 59 -0.38 8.88 -0.22
C TYR A 59 -1.79 9.38 -0.45
N GLY A 60 -2.21 10.45 0.19
CA GLY A 60 -3.57 10.93 0.09
C GLY A 60 -4.47 10.30 1.13
N ALA A 61 -5.75 10.28 0.87
CA ALA A 61 -6.71 9.73 1.82
C ALA A 61 -6.45 8.24 2.04
N PRO A 62 -6.44 7.78 3.28
CA PRO A 62 -6.12 6.38 3.55
C PRO A 62 -7.08 5.40 2.90
N THR A 63 -8.36 5.72 2.89
CA THR A 63 -9.32 4.83 2.27
C THR A 63 -9.07 4.70 0.77
N HIS A 64 -8.84 5.82 0.13
CA HIS A 64 -8.61 5.83 -1.30
C HIS A 64 -7.30 5.12 -1.65
N TRP A 65 -6.27 5.39 -0.88
CA TRP A 65 -4.97 4.76 -1.11
C TRP A 65 -5.06 3.25 -0.97
N ALA A 66 -5.70 2.79 0.10
CA ALA A 66 -5.80 1.35 0.34
C ALA A 66 -6.61 0.67 -0.75
N HIS A 67 -7.70 1.29 -1.15
CA HIS A 67 -8.55 0.70 -2.18
C HIS A 67 -7.81 0.65 -3.53
N SER A 68 -7.08 1.71 -3.84
CA SER A 68 -6.29 1.72 -5.08
C SER A 68 -5.25 0.62 -5.09
N PHE A 69 -4.67 0.37 -3.94
CA PHE A 69 -3.67 -0.69 -3.83
C PHE A 69 -4.30 -2.04 -4.14
N THR A 70 -5.47 -2.29 -3.60
CA THR A 70 -6.17 -3.54 -3.84
C THR A 70 -6.54 -3.70 -5.30
N VAL A 71 -7.05 -2.65 -5.90
CA VAL A 71 -7.44 -2.69 -7.31
C VAL A 71 -6.22 -2.98 -8.18
N LYS A 72 -5.12 -2.36 -7.86
CA LYS A 72 -3.90 -2.58 -8.62
C LYS A 72 -3.44 -4.03 -8.54
N GLU A 73 -3.52 -4.60 -7.35
CA GLU A 73 -3.13 -5.99 -7.20
C GLU A 73 -4.03 -6.92 -7.98
N GLN A 74 -5.31 -6.66 -7.98
CA GLN A 74 -6.24 -7.46 -8.74
C GLN A 74 -5.97 -7.37 -10.22
N TYR A 75 -5.68 -6.17 -10.69
CA TYR A 75 -5.36 -5.99 -12.08
C TYR A 75 -4.14 -6.80 -12.46
N GLU A 76 -3.13 -6.81 -11.62
CA GLU A 76 -1.90 -7.54 -11.92
C GLU A 76 -2.12 -9.04 -11.93
N LYS A 77 -3.05 -9.52 -11.12
CA LYS A 77 -3.38 -10.93 -11.14
C LYS A 77 -4.04 -11.34 -12.43
N GLU A 78 -4.91 -10.50 -12.94
CA GLU A 78 -5.62 -10.79 -14.18
C GLU A 78 -4.78 -10.49 -15.38
N HIS A 79 -3.78 -9.66 -15.24
CA HIS A 79 -2.92 -9.27 -16.36
C HIS A 79 -1.47 -9.44 -15.95
N PRO A 80 -0.98 -10.67 -15.98
CA PRO A 80 0.41 -10.91 -15.56
C PRO A 80 1.38 -10.06 -16.34
N LYS A 81 2.38 -9.62 -15.67
CA LYS A 81 3.31 -8.67 -16.26
C LYS A 81 4.01 -9.17 -17.48
N GLU A 82 4.31 -10.44 -17.53
CA GLU A 82 5.01 -10.95 -18.67
C GLU A 82 4.17 -10.83 -19.91
N ASN A 83 2.87 -10.71 -19.74
CA ASN A 83 2.00 -10.56 -20.89
C ASN A 83 1.88 -9.13 -21.33
N ASP A 84 2.35 -8.24 -20.49
CA ASP A 84 2.25 -6.83 -20.82
C ASP A 84 3.51 -6.27 -21.41
N ASP A 85 4.41 -7.11 -21.79
CA ASP A 85 5.64 -6.66 -22.36
C ASP A 85 5.35 -5.86 -23.61
N PRO A 86 5.62 -4.58 -23.62
CA PRO A 86 5.31 -3.76 -24.77
C PRO A 86 6.06 -4.20 -26.01
N LYS A 87 7.18 -4.81 -25.83
CA LYS A 87 7.93 -5.25 -26.98
C LYS A 87 7.20 -6.31 -27.73
N LEU A 88 6.58 -7.21 -27.01
CA LEU A 88 5.82 -8.24 -27.64
C LEU A 88 4.66 -7.67 -28.41
N MET A 89 4.03 -6.69 -27.81
CA MET A 89 2.89 -6.11 -28.49
C MET A 89 3.30 -5.38 -29.73
N ILE A 90 4.42 -4.74 -29.68
CA ILE A 90 4.89 -4.03 -30.83
C ILE A 90 5.20 -4.98 -31.94
N MET A 91 5.77 -6.10 -31.60
CA MET A 91 6.10 -7.05 -32.60
C MET A 91 4.89 -7.64 -33.26
N ASP A 92 3.85 -7.72 -32.50
CA ASP A 92 2.64 -8.24 -33.07
C ASP A 92 2.09 -7.35 -34.14
N SER A 93 2.44 -6.15 -34.11
CA SER A 93 1.91 -5.26 -35.15
C SER A 93 2.72 -5.25 -36.44
#